data_4d57f358ce1d286eea48ddd8b30c8d38
#
_entry.id   4d57f358ce1d286eea48ddd8b30c8d38
#
_cell.length_a   1.000
_cell.length_b   1.000
_cell.length_c   1.000
_cell.angle_alpha   90.00
_cell.angle_beta   90.00
_cell.angle_gamma   90.00
#
_symmetry.space_group_name_H-M   'P 1'
#
loop_
_entity.id
_entity.type
_entity.pdbx_description
1 polymer ?
#
loop_
_entity_poly.entity_id
_entity_poly.type
_entity_poly.pdbx_seq_one_letter_code
_entity_poly.pdbx_strand_id
1 'polypeptide(L)'
;VNDAVTLAIPFPSEAEISRRLGPSYDAARTLNAVKMLAGAGDLARPAIDLMRAIFKADFVDTKTRELIVVRTAKAVGCEYALLAGAAIAANTGLAAEEVAAVLGDAYAGALTPEHMLLCRVADELSIGGALSDATLSALLDRYDDETCRKLVLMVCWFNLVNRFENGCRIPFEPRDKLATMTAPQA
;
A
#
# COMPACT_ATOMS: atom_id res chain seq x y z
N VAL A 1 7.98 34.82 7.08
CA VAL A 1 7.54 33.44 7.31
C VAL A 1 8.73 32.59 6.96
N ASN A 2 9.41 32.01 7.98
CA ASN A 2 10.48 31.04 7.76
C ASN A 2 9.82 29.77 7.21
N ASP A 3 9.99 29.47 5.94
CA ASP A 3 9.75 28.14 5.40
C ASP A 3 10.79 27.21 6.05
N ALA A 4 10.40 26.56 7.13
CA ALA A 4 11.22 25.52 7.73
C ALA A 4 11.39 24.42 6.68
N VAL A 5 12.58 24.30 6.10
CA VAL A 5 12.91 23.22 5.17
C VAL A 5 12.67 21.92 5.92
N THR A 6 11.61 21.22 5.56
CA THR A 6 11.30 19.92 6.16
C THR A 6 12.40 18.94 5.76
N LEU A 7 13.15 18.45 6.74
CA LEU A 7 14.23 17.50 6.52
C LEU A 7 13.65 16.20 5.94
N ALA A 8 14.06 15.82 4.74
CA ALA A 8 13.66 14.60 4.04
C ALA A 8 14.82 14.04 3.23
N ILE A 9 14.76 12.76 2.87
CA ILE A 9 15.71 12.19 1.91
C ILE A 9 15.39 12.78 0.53
N PRO A 10 16.38 13.38 -0.18
CA PRO A 10 16.14 13.95 -1.50
C PRO A 10 15.72 12.88 -2.50
N PHE A 11 14.85 13.25 -3.45
CA PHE A 11 14.56 12.38 -4.58
C PHE A 11 15.81 12.11 -5.41
N PRO A 12 15.94 10.90 -6.00
CA PRO A 12 16.92 10.66 -7.04
C PRO A 12 16.66 11.58 -8.24
N SER A 13 17.67 11.80 -9.07
CA SER A 13 17.50 12.59 -10.29
C SER A 13 16.50 11.95 -11.24
N GLU A 14 15.80 12.77 -12.04
CA GLU A 14 14.83 12.29 -13.04
C GLU A 14 15.48 11.28 -14.01
N ALA A 15 16.74 11.49 -14.39
CA ALA A 15 17.51 10.58 -15.22
C ALA A 15 17.75 9.22 -14.56
N GLU A 16 17.97 9.20 -13.25
CA GLU A 16 18.13 7.95 -12.49
C GLU A 16 16.81 7.21 -12.36
N ILE A 17 15.73 7.91 -12.04
CA ILE A 17 14.38 7.34 -11.96
C ILE A 17 14.00 6.69 -13.30
N SER A 18 14.13 7.44 -14.39
CA SER A 18 13.82 6.95 -15.74
C SER A 18 14.65 5.72 -16.12
N ARG A 19 15.94 5.74 -15.84
CA ARG A 19 16.83 4.60 -16.11
C ARG A 19 16.43 3.35 -15.32
N ARG A 20 16.01 3.50 -14.05
CA ARG A 20 15.65 2.38 -13.14
C ARG A 20 14.27 1.81 -13.44
N LEU A 21 13.30 2.67 -13.73
CA LEU A 21 11.92 2.26 -14.01
C LEU A 21 11.73 1.80 -15.47
N GLY A 22 12.59 2.27 -16.37
CA GLY A 22 12.59 1.89 -17.78
C GLY A 22 11.49 2.55 -18.61
N PRO A 23 11.15 1.99 -19.79
CA PRO A 23 10.24 2.62 -20.76
C PRO A 23 8.81 2.86 -20.28
N SER A 24 8.39 2.17 -19.22
CA SER A 24 7.07 2.36 -18.60
C SER A 24 7.00 3.55 -17.63
N TYR A 25 8.10 4.26 -17.44
CA TYR A 25 8.12 5.41 -16.54
C TYR A 25 7.35 6.59 -17.15
N ASP A 26 6.42 7.10 -16.35
CA ASP A 26 5.68 8.33 -16.62
C ASP A 26 5.79 9.23 -15.39
N ALA A 27 6.48 10.35 -15.53
CA ALA A 27 6.74 11.28 -14.42
C ALA A 27 5.45 11.84 -13.80
N ALA A 28 4.40 12.02 -14.60
CA ALA A 28 3.12 12.55 -14.14
C ALA A 28 2.30 11.49 -13.37
N ARG A 29 2.40 10.22 -13.76
CA ARG A 29 1.60 9.12 -13.19
C ARG A 29 2.32 8.31 -12.14
N THR A 30 3.66 8.28 -12.13
CA THR A 30 4.42 7.50 -11.16
C THR A 30 4.37 8.14 -9.77
N LEU A 31 3.93 7.38 -8.78
CA LEU A 31 3.86 7.83 -7.38
C LEU A 31 5.24 8.20 -6.83
N ASN A 32 5.28 9.17 -5.94
CA ASN A 32 6.49 9.61 -5.25
C ASN A 32 7.19 8.47 -4.50
N ALA A 33 6.43 7.55 -3.91
CA ALA A 33 6.96 6.33 -3.29
C ALA A 33 7.79 5.49 -4.27
N VAL A 34 7.29 5.27 -5.48
CA VAL A 34 7.99 4.51 -6.52
C VAL A 34 9.22 5.26 -7.04
N LYS A 35 9.12 6.59 -7.18
CA LYS A 35 10.26 7.44 -7.54
C LYS A 35 11.36 7.39 -6.49
N MET A 36 11.00 7.46 -5.20
CA MET A 36 11.96 7.37 -4.10
C MET A 36 12.60 5.98 -4.04
N LEU A 37 11.80 4.92 -4.21
CA LEU A 37 12.30 3.55 -4.23
C LEU A 37 13.29 3.30 -5.38
N ALA A 38 13.11 3.95 -6.53
CA ALA A 38 14.05 3.89 -7.65
C ALA A 38 15.46 4.37 -7.28
N GLY A 39 15.59 5.25 -6.26
CA GLY A 39 16.87 5.73 -5.73
C GLY A 39 17.58 4.77 -4.78
N ALA A 40 17.02 3.60 -4.46
CA ALA A 40 17.60 2.66 -3.50
C ALA A 40 18.77 1.81 -4.06
N GLY A 41 19.43 2.27 -5.11
CA GLY A 41 20.61 1.59 -5.69
C GLY A 41 20.29 0.18 -6.20
N ASP A 42 21.08 -0.80 -5.78
CA ASP A 42 20.90 -2.19 -6.23
C ASP A 42 19.65 -2.86 -5.66
N LEU A 43 19.09 -2.31 -4.58
CA LEU A 43 17.84 -2.80 -3.99
C LEU A 43 16.59 -2.34 -4.76
N ALA A 44 16.70 -1.29 -5.59
CA ALA A 44 15.56 -0.72 -6.31
C ALA A 44 14.89 -1.76 -7.23
N ARG A 45 15.66 -2.46 -8.04
CA ARG A 45 15.11 -3.42 -9.03
C ARG A 45 14.38 -4.58 -8.38
N PRO A 46 14.97 -5.33 -7.42
CA PRO A 46 14.27 -6.41 -6.72
C PRO A 46 12.99 -5.95 -6.02
N ALA A 47 13.02 -4.78 -5.37
CA ALA A 47 11.85 -4.23 -4.69
C ALA A 47 10.73 -3.86 -5.67
N ILE A 48 11.05 -3.21 -6.79
CA ILE A 48 10.08 -2.86 -7.83
C ILE A 48 9.50 -4.13 -8.50
N ASP A 49 10.31 -5.14 -8.73
CA ASP A 49 9.85 -6.39 -9.32
C ASP A 49 8.92 -7.16 -8.36
N LEU A 50 9.20 -7.19 -7.05
CA LEU A 50 8.28 -7.74 -6.04
C LEU A 50 6.97 -6.95 -5.97
N MET A 51 7.03 -5.63 -5.96
CA MET A 51 5.84 -4.77 -6.03
C MET A 51 4.97 -5.12 -7.23
N ARG A 52 5.58 -5.19 -8.42
CA ARG A 52 4.87 -5.55 -9.66
C ARG A 52 4.25 -6.95 -9.60
N ALA A 53 4.96 -7.91 -9.00
CA ALA A 53 4.45 -9.26 -8.82
C ALA A 53 3.22 -9.29 -7.91
N ILE A 54 3.23 -8.54 -6.80
CA ILE A 54 2.10 -8.42 -5.88
C ILE A 54 0.88 -7.79 -6.58
N PHE A 55 1.08 -6.70 -7.34
CA PHE A 55 -0.02 -6.04 -8.05
C PHE A 55 -0.59 -6.86 -9.23
N LYS A 56 0.18 -7.78 -9.80
CA LYS A 56 -0.27 -8.69 -10.86
C LYS A 56 -0.90 -9.98 -10.35
N ALA A 57 -0.75 -10.27 -9.07
CA ALA A 57 -1.27 -11.50 -8.50
C ALA A 57 -2.79 -11.43 -8.37
N ASP A 58 -3.47 -12.51 -8.75
CA ASP A 58 -4.93 -12.63 -8.85
C ASP A 58 -5.59 -13.42 -7.69
N PHE A 59 -4.85 -13.60 -6.58
CA PHE A 59 -5.36 -14.36 -5.42
C PHE A 59 -6.42 -13.60 -4.59
N VAL A 60 -6.55 -12.30 -4.80
CA VAL A 60 -7.65 -11.44 -4.33
C VAL A 60 -7.99 -10.43 -5.41
N ASP A 61 -9.26 -10.01 -5.47
CA ASP A 61 -9.66 -8.97 -6.40
C ASP A 61 -9.03 -7.60 -6.07
N THR A 62 -9.05 -6.70 -7.04
CA THR A 62 -8.40 -5.39 -6.93
C THR A 62 -8.96 -4.56 -5.77
N LYS A 63 -10.28 -4.59 -5.51
CA LYS A 63 -10.89 -3.83 -4.41
C LYS A 63 -10.44 -4.36 -3.05
N THR A 64 -10.44 -5.68 -2.88
CA THR A 64 -9.94 -6.35 -1.66
C THR A 64 -8.48 -6.01 -1.42
N ARG A 65 -7.65 -6.01 -2.46
CA ARG A 65 -6.24 -5.60 -2.35
C ARG A 65 -6.11 -4.15 -1.87
N GLU A 66 -6.83 -3.20 -2.48
CA GLU A 66 -6.78 -1.78 -2.09
C GLU A 66 -7.29 -1.55 -0.66
N LEU A 67 -8.27 -2.32 -0.23
CA LEU A 67 -8.72 -2.32 1.16
C LEU A 67 -7.58 -2.68 2.13
N ILE A 68 -6.82 -3.74 1.82
CA ILE A 68 -5.65 -4.18 2.62
C ILE A 68 -4.55 -3.11 2.59
N VAL A 69 -4.29 -2.48 1.44
CA VAL A 69 -3.32 -1.37 1.31
C VAL A 69 -3.66 -0.24 2.26
N VAL A 70 -4.91 0.26 2.20
CA VAL A 70 -5.39 1.36 3.05
C VAL A 70 -5.33 0.99 4.53
N ARG A 71 -5.76 -0.24 4.90
CA ARG A 71 -5.73 -0.69 6.29
C ARG A 71 -4.31 -0.82 6.82
N THR A 72 -3.40 -1.36 6.04
CA THR A 72 -1.99 -1.47 6.43
C THR A 72 -1.36 -0.09 6.62
N ALA A 73 -1.65 0.87 5.74
CA ALA A 73 -1.18 2.25 5.87
C ALA A 73 -1.68 2.90 7.16
N LYS A 74 -2.96 2.69 7.51
CA LYS A 74 -3.53 3.17 8.77
C LYS A 74 -2.83 2.53 9.98
N ALA A 75 -2.68 1.22 9.99
CA ALA A 75 -2.09 0.50 11.11
C ALA A 75 -0.62 0.88 11.37
N VAL A 76 0.13 1.19 10.30
CA VAL A 76 1.53 1.67 10.38
C VAL A 76 1.61 3.16 10.73
N GLY A 77 0.53 3.93 10.55
CA GLY A 77 0.53 5.38 10.68
C GLY A 77 1.31 6.08 9.55
N CYS A 78 1.20 5.60 8.32
CA CYS A 78 1.80 6.23 7.15
C CYS A 78 0.79 7.18 6.48
N GLU A 79 0.89 8.47 6.79
CA GLU A 79 -0.05 9.47 6.28
C GLU A 79 0.02 9.60 4.75
N TYR A 80 1.21 9.53 4.17
CA TYR A 80 1.39 9.54 2.73
C TYR A 80 0.62 8.39 2.06
N ALA A 81 0.86 7.15 2.48
CA ALA A 81 0.19 5.97 1.93
C ALA A 81 -1.31 5.97 2.20
N LEU A 82 -1.73 6.51 3.37
CA LEU A 82 -3.13 6.61 3.73
C LEU A 82 -3.90 7.51 2.78
N LEU A 83 -3.38 8.71 2.51
CA LEU A 83 -4.01 9.68 1.61
C LEU A 83 -4.02 9.18 0.17
N ALA A 84 -2.89 8.69 -0.32
CA ALA A 84 -2.79 8.15 -1.68
C ALA A 84 -3.65 6.89 -1.85
N GLY A 85 -3.55 5.94 -0.93
CA GLY A 85 -4.29 4.69 -0.97
C GLY A 85 -5.80 4.88 -0.89
N ALA A 86 -6.29 5.75 0.00
CA ALA A 86 -7.73 6.04 0.11
C ALA A 86 -8.29 6.65 -1.18
N ALA A 87 -7.56 7.58 -1.82
CA ALA A 87 -7.97 8.15 -3.09
C ALA A 87 -7.99 7.11 -4.22
N ILE A 88 -6.94 6.29 -4.33
CA ILE A 88 -6.85 5.22 -5.33
C ILE A 88 -7.95 4.17 -5.10
N ALA A 89 -8.19 3.76 -3.86
CA ALA A 89 -9.24 2.79 -3.50
C ALA A 89 -10.63 3.29 -3.92
N ALA A 90 -10.95 4.55 -3.62
CA ALA A 90 -12.21 5.17 -4.05
C ALA A 90 -12.34 5.21 -5.58
N ASN A 91 -11.28 5.63 -6.29
CA ASN A 91 -11.26 5.66 -7.75
C ASN A 91 -11.33 4.24 -8.38
N THR A 92 -10.91 3.22 -7.64
CA THR A 92 -10.97 1.80 -8.06
C THR A 92 -12.35 1.18 -7.79
N GLY A 93 -13.21 1.90 -7.08
CA GLY A 93 -14.61 1.54 -6.89
C GLY A 93 -14.95 0.96 -5.50
N LEU A 94 -14.10 1.21 -4.48
CA LEU A 94 -14.57 1.08 -3.09
C LEU A 94 -15.59 2.18 -2.82
N ALA A 95 -16.70 1.81 -2.19
CA ALA A 95 -17.71 2.78 -1.76
C ALA A 95 -17.14 3.68 -0.63
N ALA A 96 -17.67 4.90 -0.52
CA ALA A 96 -17.22 5.83 0.52
C ALA A 96 -17.38 5.25 1.94
N GLU A 97 -18.44 4.48 2.16
CA GLU A 97 -18.72 3.79 3.43
C GLU A 97 -17.71 2.68 3.70
N GLU A 98 -17.24 1.95 2.67
CA GLU A 98 -16.20 0.93 2.80
C GLU A 98 -14.86 1.59 3.16
N VAL A 99 -14.48 2.66 2.46
CA VAL A 99 -13.27 3.43 2.78
C VAL A 99 -13.33 3.97 4.21
N ALA A 100 -14.46 4.55 4.62
CA ALA A 100 -14.65 5.06 5.99
C ALA A 100 -14.55 3.94 7.03
N ALA A 101 -15.11 2.76 6.75
CA ALA A 101 -15.04 1.61 7.64
C ALA A 101 -13.61 1.06 7.79
N VAL A 102 -12.84 0.99 6.70
CA VAL A 102 -11.41 0.58 6.71
C VAL A 102 -10.57 1.57 7.51
N LEU A 103 -10.89 2.86 7.44
CA LEU A 103 -10.21 3.91 8.20
C LEU A 103 -10.68 3.97 9.66
N GLY A 104 -11.82 3.38 9.99
CA GLY A 104 -12.38 3.32 11.34
C GLY A 104 -11.59 2.40 12.27
N ASP A 105 -11.80 2.56 13.59
CA ASP A 105 -11.14 1.71 14.59
C ASP A 105 -11.85 0.37 14.80
N ALA A 106 -13.09 0.27 14.40
CA ALA A 106 -13.97 -0.89 14.60
C ALA A 106 -14.58 -1.37 13.30
N TYR A 107 -13.88 -1.61 12.25
CA TYR A 107 -14.36 -2.09 10.91
C TYR A 107 -15.87 -2.38 10.80
N ALA A 108 -16.73 -1.58 11.41
CA ALA A 108 -18.15 -1.86 11.53
C ALA A 108 -18.92 -1.34 10.31
N GLY A 109 -19.95 -2.06 9.92
CA GLY A 109 -21.02 -1.61 9.05
C GLY A 109 -20.89 -2.02 7.59
N ALA A 110 -20.02 -1.39 6.80
CA ALA A 110 -19.98 -1.59 5.35
C ALA A 110 -19.11 -2.77 4.88
N LEU A 111 -18.29 -3.36 5.78
CA LEU A 111 -17.35 -4.41 5.42
C LEU A 111 -17.97 -5.81 5.52
N THR A 112 -17.67 -6.65 4.55
CA THR A 112 -18.01 -8.08 4.60
C THR A 112 -17.20 -8.78 5.71
N PRO A 113 -17.64 -9.97 6.19
CA PRO A 113 -16.85 -10.78 7.12
C PRO A 113 -15.43 -11.08 6.63
N GLU A 114 -15.27 -11.26 5.33
CA GLU A 114 -13.97 -11.45 4.67
C GLU A 114 -13.11 -10.19 4.78
N HIS A 115 -13.64 -9.02 4.41
CA HIS A 115 -12.92 -7.76 4.53
C HIS A 115 -12.53 -7.46 5.97
N MET A 116 -13.39 -7.77 6.95
CA MET A 116 -13.07 -7.63 8.38
C MET A 116 -11.93 -8.56 8.81
N LEU A 117 -11.89 -9.79 8.32
CA LEU A 117 -10.78 -10.72 8.58
C LEU A 117 -9.47 -10.16 8.00
N LEU A 118 -9.48 -9.69 6.75
CA LEU A 118 -8.28 -9.14 6.11
C LEU A 118 -7.79 -7.84 6.75
N CYS A 119 -8.70 -6.99 7.24
CA CYS A 119 -8.33 -5.84 8.08
C CYS A 119 -7.63 -6.28 9.37
N ARG A 120 -8.12 -7.33 10.01
CA ARG A 120 -7.50 -7.87 11.23
C ARG A 120 -6.11 -8.44 10.93
N VAL A 121 -5.94 -9.16 9.82
CA VAL A 121 -4.63 -9.64 9.35
C VAL A 121 -3.66 -8.46 9.16
N ALA A 122 -4.14 -7.38 8.51
CA ALA A 122 -3.34 -6.18 8.32
C ALA A 122 -2.94 -5.53 9.65
N ASP A 123 -3.85 -5.39 10.59
CA ASP A 123 -3.59 -4.80 11.91
C ASP A 123 -2.60 -5.63 12.73
N GLU A 124 -2.85 -6.93 12.88
CA GLU A 124 -2.02 -7.80 13.70
C GLU A 124 -0.59 -7.87 13.19
N LEU A 125 -0.39 -8.02 11.87
CA LEU A 125 0.94 -8.02 11.26
C LEU A 125 1.63 -6.64 11.32
N SER A 126 0.86 -5.55 11.25
CA SER A 126 1.43 -4.21 11.23
C SER A 126 1.82 -3.71 12.62
N ILE A 127 1.02 -4.05 13.64
CA ILE A 127 1.18 -3.56 15.02
C ILE A 127 1.95 -4.58 15.86
N GLY A 128 1.51 -5.86 15.84
CA GLY A 128 2.06 -6.93 16.65
C GLY A 128 3.17 -7.74 15.99
N GLY A 129 3.27 -7.68 14.66
CA GLY A 129 4.26 -8.45 13.89
C GLY A 129 3.95 -9.92 13.69
N ALA A 130 2.84 -10.43 14.26
CA ALA A 130 2.41 -11.82 14.16
C ALA A 130 0.89 -11.92 14.18
N LEU A 131 0.35 -12.95 13.53
CA LEU A 131 -1.07 -13.28 13.63
C LEU A 131 -1.35 -14.01 14.96
N SER A 132 -2.50 -13.70 15.56
CA SER A 132 -3.05 -14.52 16.63
C SER A 132 -3.52 -15.88 16.10
N ASP A 133 -3.56 -16.91 16.96
CA ASP A 133 -4.07 -18.23 16.58
C ASP A 133 -5.49 -18.16 16.02
N ALA A 134 -6.34 -17.30 16.58
CA ALA A 134 -7.70 -17.11 16.11
C ALA A 134 -7.77 -16.53 14.71
N THR A 135 -6.94 -15.52 14.40
CA THR A 135 -6.89 -14.89 13.06
C THR A 135 -6.26 -15.84 12.05
N LEU A 136 -5.20 -16.56 12.43
CA LEU A 136 -4.56 -17.54 11.55
C LEU A 136 -5.52 -18.70 11.25
N SER A 137 -6.24 -19.24 12.25
CA SER A 137 -7.24 -20.29 12.01
C SER A 137 -8.33 -19.81 11.04
N ALA A 138 -8.89 -18.62 11.27
CA ALA A 138 -9.93 -18.07 10.40
C ALA A 138 -9.41 -17.84 8.95
N LEU A 139 -8.13 -17.49 8.80
CA LEU A 139 -7.51 -17.32 7.49
C LEU A 139 -7.38 -18.67 6.75
N LEU A 140 -6.91 -19.73 7.47
CA LEU A 140 -6.76 -21.08 6.94
C LEU A 140 -8.10 -21.76 6.64
N ASP A 141 -9.16 -21.43 7.38
CA ASP A 141 -10.51 -21.93 7.12
C ASP A 141 -11.11 -21.33 5.83
N ARG A 142 -10.62 -20.15 5.43
CA ARG A 142 -11.17 -19.42 4.28
C ARG A 142 -10.37 -19.59 2.99
N TYR A 143 -9.06 -19.73 3.08
CA TYR A 143 -8.14 -19.76 1.95
C TYR A 143 -7.23 -20.97 2.02
N ASP A 144 -6.78 -21.43 0.85
CA ASP A 144 -5.72 -22.42 0.80
C ASP A 144 -4.38 -21.87 1.32
N ASP A 145 -3.48 -22.79 1.64
CA ASP A 145 -2.17 -22.46 2.21
C ASP A 145 -1.32 -21.52 1.35
N GLU A 146 -1.43 -21.60 0.02
CA GLU A 146 -0.69 -20.74 -0.88
C GLU A 146 -1.23 -19.33 -0.82
N THR A 147 -2.55 -19.17 -0.87
CA THR A 147 -3.24 -17.88 -0.75
C THR A 147 -2.97 -17.24 0.61
N CYS A 148 -3.00 -18.01 1.71
CA CYS A 148 -2.63 -17.52 3.04
C CYS A 148 -1.20 -16.94 3.04
N ARG A 149 -0.23 -17.65 2.48
CA ARG A 149 1.16 -17.16 2.38
C ARG A 149 1.27 -15.90 1.53
N LYS A 150 0.53 -15.81 0.41
CA LYS A 150 0.50 -14.62 -0.45
C LYS A 150 -0.10 -13.40 0.27
N LEU A 151 -1.18 -13.59 1.02
CA LEU A 151 -1.81 -12.54 1.82
C LEU A 151 -0.86 -12.00 2.90
N VAL A 152 -0.20 -12.88 3.64
CA VAL A 152 0.79 -12.49 4.65
C VAL A 152 1.95 -11.73 3.98
N LEU A 153 2.50 -12.26 2.87
CA LEU A 153 3.59 -11.61 2.13
C LEU A 153 3.18 -10.21 1.63
N MET A 154 1.96 -10.07 1.11
CA MET A 154 1.43 -8.80 0.62
C MET A 154 1.33 -7.76 1.75
N VAL A 155 0.79 -8.13 2.91
CA VAL A 155 0.72 -7.23 4.08
C VAL A 155 2.14 -6.87 4.56
N CYS A 156 3.07 -7.83 4.62
CA CYS A 156 4.47 -7.57 4.98
C CYS A 156 5.15 -6.62 3.99
N TRP A 157 4.86 -6.74 2.71
CA TRP A 157 5.36 -5.83 1.68
C TRP A 157 4.85 -4.40 1.91
N PHE A 158 3.54 -4.20 2.11
CA PHE A 158 3.01 -2.87 2.39
C PHE A 158 3.51 -2.30 3.71
N ASN A 159 3.75 -3.14 4.72
CA ASN A 159 4.44 -2.73 5.94
C ASN A 159 5.84 -2.20 5.69
N LEU A 160 6.61 -2.87 4.83
CA LEU A 160 7.95 -2.42 4.42
C LEU A 160 7.86 -1.06 3.72
N VAL A 161 6.98 -0.95 2.71
CA VAL A 161 6.84 0.27 1.90
C VAL A 161 6.40 1.44 2.76
N ASN A 162 5.37 1.28 3.59
CA ASN A 162 4.87 2.35 4.46
C ASN A 162 5.94 2.85 5.45
N ARG A 163 6.77 1.96 5.99
CA ARG A 163 7.88 2.35 6.86
C ARG A 163 9.01 3.03 6.09
N PHE A 164 9.27 2.60 4.86
CA PHE A 164 10.21 3.27 3.96
C PHE A 164 9.74 4.68 3.62
N GLU A 165 8.46 4.86 3.31
CA GLU A 165 7.85 6.15 3.02
C GLU A 165 7.95 7.12 4.20
N ASN A 166 7.61 6.65 5.40
CA ASN A 166 7.75 7.42 6.63
C ASN A 166 9.23 7.75 6.93
N GLY A 167 10.14 6.79 6.76
CA GLY A 167 11.57 6.96 6.99
C GLY A 167 12.22 7.96 6.03
N CYS A 168 11.80 7.95 4.76
CA CYS A 168 12.25 8.90 3.75
C CYS A 168 11.56 10.26 3.86
N ARG A 169 10.46 10.37 4.61
CA ARG A 169 9.61 11.57 4.70
C ARG A 169 9.14 12.02 3.31
N ILE A 170 8.55 11.09 2.57
CA ILE A 170 8.11 11.34 1.19
C ILE A 170 7.01 12.42 1.18
N PRO A 171 7.14 13.46 0.34
CA PRO A 171 6.11 14.49 0.23
C PRO A 171 4.84 13.93 -0.39
N PHE A 172 3.69 14.49 0.01
CA PHE A 172 2.38 14.08 -0.51
C PHE A 172 2.27 14.25 -2.02
N GLU A 173 1.43 13.42 -2.61
CA GLU A 173 1.08 13.58 -4.02
C GLU A 173 0.20 14.81 -4.24
N PRO A 174 0.31 15.50 -5.38
CA PRO A 174 -0.64 16.52 -5.77
C PRO A 174 -2.07 15.96 -5.86
N ARG A 175 -3.05 16.73 -5.40
CA ARG A 175 -4.46 16.29 -5.36
C ARG A 175 -5.05 15.98 -6.74
N ASP A 176 -4.70 16.77 -7.74
CA ASP A 176 -5.10 16.60 -9.14
C ASP A 176 -4.55 15.29 -9.72
N LYS A 177 -3.33 14.91 -9.36
CA LYS A 177 -2.75 13.62 -9.72
C LYS A 177 -3.54 12.46 -9.11
N LEU A 178 -3.82 12.50 -7.80
CA LEU A 178 -4.57 11.45 -7.11
C LEU A 178 -6.01 11.30 -7.63
N ALA A 179 -6.64 12.40 -8.06
CA ALA A 179 -8.01 12.40 -8.57
C ALA A 179 -8.22 11.50 -9.80
N THR A 180 -7.16 11.19 -10.54
CA THR A 180 -7.21 10.37 -11.77
C THR A 180 -6.54 9.01 -11.65
N MET A 181 -5.93 8.70 -10.50
CA MET A 181 -5.23 7.43 -10.31
C MET A 181 -6.18 6.33 -9.87
N THR A 182 -6.06 5.18 -10.51
CA THR A 182 -6.72 3.93 -10.11
C THR A 182 -5.66 2.88 -9.80
N ALA A 183 -6.04 1.86 -9.04
CA ALA A 183 -5.16 0.73 -8.78
C ALA A 183 -4.79 0.00 -10.08
N PRO A 184 -3.57 -0.55 -10.18
CA PRO A 184 -3.21 -1.43 -11.27
C PRO A 184 -4.14 -2.63 -11.33
N GLN A 185 -4.65 -2.94 -12.51
CA GLN A 185 -5.41 -4.17 -12.74
C GLN A 185 -4.45 -5.36 -12.85
N ALA A 186 -4.89 -6.51 -12.39
CA ALA A 186 -4.15 -7.77 -12.50
C ALA A 186 -3.99 -8.21 -13.96
#